data_961765458249fee85f684fb46e9b7ecc
#
_entry.id   961765458249fee85f684fb46e9b7ecc
#
_cell.length_a   1.000
_cell.length_b   1.000
_cell.length_c   1.000
_cell.angle_alpha   90.00
_cell.angle_beta   90.00
_cell.angle_gamma   90.00
#
_symmetry.space_group_name_H-M   'P 1'
#
loop_
_entity.id
_entity.type
_entity.pdbx_description
1 polymer ?
#
loop_
_entity_poly.entity_id
_entity_poly.type
_entity_poly.pdbx_seq_one_letter_code
_entity_poly.pdbx_strand_id
1 'polypeptide(L)'
;MMIDFAGRLKRLRIEKGYSQATLAKKITDAGQKLGEASIAKYESGRTYPNLQTAACMADCFGVSIDYLACGEKAAVVSVDGLTDEQINLMTELTRALRQQNKSRWGNPKSTPTPERQELVFKRVAQFLK
;
A
#
# COMPACT_ATOMS: atom_id res chain seq x y z
N MET A 1 -5.58 16.86 -1.08
CA MET A 1 -4.57 17.11 -0.03
C MET A 1 -4.21 15.79 0.64
N MET A 2 -2.95 15.47 0.66
CA MET A 2 -2.50 14.22 1.28
C MET A 2 -2.60 14.34 2.79
N ILE A 3 -3.25 13.35 3.41
CA ILE A 3 -3.06 13.15 4.83
C ILE A 3 -1.58 12.87 4.99
N ASP A 4 -0.91 13.67 5.79
CA ASP A 4 0.52 13.54 5.96
C ASP A 4 0.89 12.23 6.67
N PHE A 5 2.15 11.89 6.60
CA PHE A 5 2.69 10.70 7.26
C PHE A 5 2.36 10.69 8.76
N ALA A 6 2.52 11.83 9.43
CA ALA A 6 2.30 11.95 10.87
C ALA A 6 0.87 11.55 11.26
N GLY A 7 -0.12 12.07 10.56
CA GLY A 7 -1.53 11.74 10.83
C GLY A 7 -1.85 10.28 10.55
N ARG A 8 -1.29 9.72 9.49
CA ARG A 8 -1.50 8.33 9.12
C ARG A 8 -0.86 7.38 10.13
N LEU A 9 0.36 7.68 10.57
CA LEU A 9 1.06 6.90 11.60
C LEU A 9 0.22 6.84 12.88
N LYS A 10 -0.26 7.98 13.34
CA LYS A 10 -1.09 8.06 14.54
C LYS A 10 -2.38 7.25 14.39
N ARG A 11 -3.05 7.39 13.24
CA ARG A 11 -4.29 6.65 12.96
C ARG A 11 -4.06 5.14 12.98
N LEU A 12 -3.02 4.67 12.31
CA LEU A 12 -2.70 3.23 12.27
C LEU A 12 -2.38 2.71 13.67
N ARG A 13 -1.63 3.48 14.45
CA ARG A 13 -1.31 3.11 15.83
C ARG A 13 -2.58 2.94 16.67
N ILE A 14 -3.47 3.90 16.59
CA ILE A 14 -4.73 3.91 17.35
C ILE A 14 -5.62 2.74 16.89
N GLU A 15 -5.72 2.48 15.59
CA GLU A 15 -6.50 1.37 15.05
C GLU A 15 -6.01 0.01 15.57
N LYS A 16 -4.69 -0.12 15.78
CA LYS A 16 -4.11 -1.35 16.34
C LYS A 16 -4.21 -1.40 17.88
N GLY A 17 -4.65 -0.34 18.50
CA GLY A 17 -4.74 -0.27 19.96
C GLY A 17 -3.39 -0.09 20.66
N TYR A 18 -2.38 0.40 19.97
CA TYR A 18 -1.05 0.60 20.53
C TYR A 18 -0.90 1.99 21.13
N SER A 19 -0.25 2.07 22.33
CA SER A 19 0.27 3.33 22.82
C SER A 19 1.56 3.68 22.07
N GLN A 20 2.03 4.91 22.20
CA GLN A 20 3.33 5.31 21.63
C GLN A 20 4.48 4.43 22.20
N ALA A 21 4.43 4.14 23.49
CA ALA A 21 5.41 3.27 24.15
C ALA A 21 5.35 1.83 23.61
N THR A 22 4.16 1.29 23.40
CA THR A 22 3.96 -0.05 22.87
C THR A 22 4.49 -0.16 21.44
N LEU A 23 4.21 0.83 20.60
CA LEU A 23 4.71 0.85 19.22
C LEU A 23 6.25 0.94 19.21
N ALA A 24 6.82 1.79 20.04
CA ALA A 24 8.28 1.92 20.16
C ALA A 24 8.92 0.59 20.55
N LYS A 25 8.32 -0.11 21.51
CA LYS A 25 8.79 -1.42 21.93
C LYS A 25 8.73 -2.45 20.82
N LYS A 26 7.62 -2.51 20.08
CA LYS A 26 7.46 -3.44 18.97
C LYS A 26 8.50 -3.22 17.86
N ILE A 27 8.77 -1.97 17.54
CA ILE A 27 9.78 -1.60 16.54
C ILE A 27 11.18 -1.97 17.04
N THR A 28 11.47 -1.72 18.30
CA THR A 28 12.75 -2.09 18.92
C THR A 28 12.95 -3.60 18.91
N ASP A 29 11.92 -4.37 19.26
CA ASP A 29 11.95 -5.84 19.26
C ASP A 29 12.14 -6.39 17.84
N ALA A 30 11.69 -5.67 16.82
CA ALA A 30 11.86 -6.04 15.43
C ALA A 30 13.23 -5.65 14.85
N GLY A 31 14.10 -5.03 15.63
CA GLY A 31 15.48 -4.76 15.24
C GLY A 31 15.85 -3.28 15.06
N GLN A 32 14.89 -2.37 15.16
CA GLN A 32 15.14 -0.94 15.01
C GLN A 32 15.00 -0.24 16.35
N LYS A 33 16.12 0.15 16.95
CA LYS A 33 16.12 0.83 18.24
C LYS A 33 15.39 2.16 18.16
N LEU A 34 14.25 2.28 18.84
CA LEU A 34 13.39 3.44 18.77
C LEU A 34 12.72 3.68 20.12
N GLY A 35 12.77 4.92 20.58
CA GLY A 35 12.11 5.32 21.83
C GLY A 35 10.74 5.93 21.60
N GLU A 36 9.95 6.01 22.67
CA GLU A 36 8.64 6.65 22.67
C GLU A 36 8.71 8.11 22.21
N ALA A 37 9.75 8.85 22.61
CA ALA A 37 9.95 10.24 22.22
C ALA A 37 10.09 10.39 20.70
N SER A 38 10.71 9.42 20.03
CA SER A 38 10.84 9.41 18.56
C SER A 38 9.48 9.23 17.90
N ILE A 39 8.65 8.33 18.41
CA ILE A 39 7.28 8.14 17.91
C ILE A 39 6.49 9.46 18.04
N ALA A 40 6.59 10.12 19.19
CA ALA A 40 5.91 11.40 19.42
C ALA A 40 6.35 12.47 18.41
N LYS A 41 7.64 12.54 18.10
CA LYS A 41 8.19 13.47 17.10
C LYS A 41 7.66 13.15 15.69
N TYR A 42 7.58 11.88 15.34
CA TYR A 42 7.04 11.47 14.04
C TYR A 42 5.55 11.84 13.93
N GLU A 43 4.78 11.59 14.97
CA GLU A 43 3.34 11.91 14.98
C GLU A 43 3.05 13.41 15.02
N SER A 44 4.01 14.22 15.50
CA SER A 44 3.88 15.68 15.50
C SER A 44 4.37 16.33 14.20
N GLY A 45 4.96 15.54 13.30
CA GLY A 45 5.49 16.05 12.04
C GLY A 45 6.84 16.73 12.15
N ARG A 46 7.50 16.66 13.32
CA ARG A 46 8.80 17.30 13.53
C ARG A 46 9.94 16.58 12.81
N THR A 47 9.88 15.25 12.77
CA THR A 47 10.89 14.43 12.12
C THR A 47 10.23 13.31 11.35
N TYR A 48 11.00 12.67 10.48
CA TYR A 48 10.56 11.51 9.71
C TYR A 48 11.51 10.35 9.98
N PRO A 49 10.98 9.11 10.03
CA PRO A 49 11.85 7.94 10.19
C PRO A 49 12.70 7.73 8.95
N ASN A 50 13.86 7.08 9.13
CA ASN A 50 14.61 6.61 7.99
C ASN A 50 13.88 5.42 7.33
N LEU A 51 14.35 5.00 6.16
CA LEU A 51 13.70 3.94 5.39
C LEU A 51 13.60 2.62 6.16
N GLN A 52 14.64 2.24 6.89
CA GLN A 52 14.64 1.00 7.67
C GLN A 52 13.61 1.02 8.79
N THR A 53 13.53 2.14 9.51
CA THR A 53 12.52 2.31 10.56
C THR A 53 11.12 2.33 9.97
N ALA A 54 10.93 3.01 8.85
CA ALA A 54 9.63 3.05 8.16
C ALA A 54 9.20 1.66 7.69
N ALA A 55 10.13 0.85 7.17
CA ALA A 55 9.85 -0.52 6.78
C ALA A 55 9.39 -1.37 7.98
N CYS A 56 10.06 -1.21 9.10
CA CYS A 56 9.71 -1.90 10.34
C CYS A 56 8.33 -1.47 10.86
N MET A 57 8.02 -0.19 10.79
CA MET A 57 6.68 0.34 11.14
C MET A 57 5.60 -0.26 10.24
N ALA A 58 5.84 -0.29 8.94
CA ALA A 58 4.90 -0.86 7.98
C ALA A 58 4.62 -2.33 8.30
N ASP A 59 5.66 -3.11 8.62
CA ASP A 59 5.51 -4.50 9.01
C ASP A 59 4.67 -4.64 10.29
N CYS A 60 4.92 -3.79 11.28
CA CYS A 60 4.15 -3.79 12.53
C CYS A 60 2.67 -3.51 12.32
N PHE A 61 2.33 -2.70 11.33
CA PHE A 61 0.94 -2.37 11.00
C PHE A 61 0.34 -3.30 9.94
N GLY A 62 1.14 -4.16 9.32
CA GLY A 62 0.66 -5.04 8.25
C GLY A 62 0.32 -4.28 6.97
N VAL A 63 1.00 -3.19 6.69
CA VAL A 63 0.80 -2.37 5.49
C VAL A 63 2.12 -2.23 4.72
N SER A 64 2.04 -1.74 3.48
CA SER A 64 3.25 -1.46 2.71
C SER A 64 3.89 -0.14 3.15
N ILE A 65 5.19 0.01 2.87
CA ILE A 65 5.90 1.27 3.09
C ILE A 65 5.22 2.39 2.29
N ASP A 66 4.83 2.09 1.06
CA ASP A 66 4.16 3.06 0.18
C ASP A 66 2.84 3.54 0.78
N TYR A 67 2.05 2.64 1.35
CA TYR A 67 0.82 3.01 2.04
C TYR A 67 1.12 3.92 3.24
N LEU A 68 2.12 3.54 4.04
CA LEU A 68 2.51 4.33 5.22
C LEU A 68 2.97 5.74 4.82
N ALA A 69 3.75 5.84 3.74
CA ALA A 69 4.30 7.11 3.28
C ALA A 69 3.29 7.97 2.51
N CYS A 70 2.49 7.37 1.65
CA CYS A 70 1.67 8.08 0.67
C CYS A 70 0.17 7.86 0.79
N GLY A 71 -0.28 6.85 1.52
CA GLY A 71 -1.69 6.56 1.75
C GLY A 71 -2.28 5.58 0.74
N GLU A 72 -3.60 5.62 0.57
CA GLU A 72 -4.37 4.60 -0.14
C GLU A 72 -3.97 4.36 -1.60
N LYS A 73 -3.32 5.33 -2.24
CA LYS A 73 -2.87 5.18 -3.63
C LYS A 73 -1.72 4.20 -3.80
N ALA A 74 -1.15 3.73 -2.70
CA ALA A 74 0.04 2.86 -2.72
C ALA A 74 -0.28 1.44 -2.27
N ALA A 75 -1.51 0.99 -2.45
CA ALA A 75 -1.86 -0.41 -2.20
C ALA A 75 -1.07 -1.30 -3.17
N VAL A 76 -0.38 -2.29 -2.62
CA VAL A 76 0.45 -3.21 -3.40
C VAL A 76 0.03 -4.65 -3.13
N VAL A 77 0.23 -5.50 -4.14
CA VAL A 77 -0.02 -6.94 -4.05
C VAL A 77 1.31 -7.65 -4.30
N SER A 78 1.63 -8.62 -3.43
CA SER A 78 2.83 -9.42 -3.65
C SER A 78 2.68 -10.30 -4.88
N VAL A 79 3.71 -10.34 -5.71
CA VAL A 79 3.77 -11.22 -6.87
C VAL A 79 4.79 -12.34 -6.67
N ASP A 80 5.27 -12.52 -5.44
CA ASP A 80 6.20 -13.60 -5.11
C ASP A 80 5.56 -14.95 -5.41
N GLY A 81 6.32 -15.82 -6.04
CA GLY A 81 5.85 -17.15 -6.42
C GLY A 81 5.07 -17.21 -7.73
N LEU A 82 4.88 -16.07 -8.40
CA LEU A 82 4.23 -16.04 -9.70
C LEU A 82 5.25 -16.11 -10.84
N THR A 83 4.87 -16.72 -11.95
CA THR A 83 5.70 -16.73 -13.16
C THR A 83 5.66 -15.35 -13.83
N ASP A 84 6.63 -15.08 -14.72
CA ASP A 84 6.67 -13.83 -15.48
C ASP A 84 5.40 -13.63 -16.32
N GLU A 85 4.88 -14.72 -16.90
CA GLU A 85 3.61 -14.67 -17.66
C GLU A 85 2.44 -14.28 -16.77
N GLN A 86 2.38 -14.83 -15.56
CA GLN A 86 1.34 -14.50 -14.59
C GLN A 86 1.44 -13.06 -14.13
N ILE A 87 2.66 -12.56 -13.89
CA ILE A 87 2.89 -11.16 -13.52
C ILE A 87 2.43 -10.23 -14.64
N ASN A 88 2.75 -10.56 -15.90
CA ASN A 88 2.30 -9.79 -17.06
C ASN A 88 0.77 -9.76 -17.15
N LEU A 89 0.13 -10.88 -16.89
CA LEU A 89 -1.33 -10.98 -16.87
C LEU A 89 -1.95 -10.09 -15.79
N MET A 90 -1.37 -10.12 -14.59
CA MET A 90 -1.81 -9.26 -13.48
C MET A 90 -1.65 -7.79 -13.82
N THR A 91 -0.56 -7.42 -14.50
CA THR A 91 -0.31 -6.05 -14.94
C THR A 91 -1.36 -5.60 -15.97
N GLU A 92 -1.68 -6.46 -16.95
CA GLU A 92 -2.72 -6.16 -17.94
C GLU A 92 -4.09 -6.00 -17.30
N LEU A 93 -4.44 -6.89 -16.36
CA LEU A 93 -5.70 -6.82 -15.64
C LEU A 93 -5.81 -5.53 -14.84
N THR A 94 -4.76 -5.17 -14.11
CA THR A 94 -4.72 -3.93 -13.32
C THR A 94 -4.92 -2.71 -14.23
N ARG A 95 -4.26 -2.70 -15.38
CA ARG A 95 -4.38 -1.62 -16.35
C ARG A 95 -5.80 -1.49 -16.90
N ALA A 96 -6.42 -2.62 -17.23
CA ALA A 96 -7.80 -2.66 -17.71
C ALA A 96 -8.78 -2.13 -16.68
N LEU A 97 -8.61 -2.53 -15.40
CA LEU A 97 -9.45 -2.06 -14.30
C LEU A 97 -9.29 -0.57 -14.04
N ARG A 98 -8.06 -0.06 -14.13
CA ARG A 98 -7.81 1.38 -13.99
C ARG A 98 -8.48 2.20 -15.09
N GLN A 99 -8.44 1.72 -16.33
CA GLN A 99 -9.10 2.38 -17.43
C GLN A 99 -10.62 2.40 -17.26
N GLN A 100 -11.18 1.30 -16.80
CA GLN A 100 -12.61 1.21 -16.50
C GLN A 100 -13.01 2.23 -15.42
N ASN A 101 -12.22 2.36 -14.38
CA ASN A 101 -12.49 3.31 -13.30
C ASN A 101 -12.34 4.76 -13.76
N LYS A 102 -11.36 5.06 -14.62
CA LYS A 102 -11.20 6.40 -15.19
C LYS A 102 -12.39 6.79 -16.06
N SER A 103 -12.91 5.87 -16.86
CA SER A 103 -14.08 6.16 -17.70
C SER A 103 -15.33 6.39 -16.86
N ARG A 104 -15.42 5.74 -15.69
CA ARG A 104 -16.55 5.88 -14.78
C ARG A 104 -16.55 7.25 -14.06
N TRP A 105 -15.35 7.79 -13.75
CA TRP A 105 -15.21 9.01 -12.96
C TRP A 105 -14.67 10.21 -13.74
N GLY A 106 -14.21 9.97 -14.97
CA GLY A 106 -13.55 10.98 -15.79
C GLY A 106 -14.23 11.16 -17.15
N ASN A 107 -13.46 10.96 -18.22
CA ASN A 107 -13.93 11.21 -19.59
C ASN A 107 -14.68 10.00 -20.16
N PRO A 108 -15.98 10.13 -20.47
CA PRO A 108 -16.76 9.01 -21.01
C PRO A 108 -16.26 8.49 -22.38
N LYS A 109 -15.35 9.22 -23.03
CA LYS A 109 -14.76 8.78 -24.31
C LYS A 109 -13.60 7.81 -24.17
N SER A 110 -13.14 7.55 -22.93
CA SER A 110 -12.01 6.65 -22.67
C SER A 110 -12.42 5.29 -22.12
N THR A 111 -13.67 4.88 -22.38
CA THR A 111 -14.13 3.54 -22.00
C THR A 111 -13.30 2.48 -22.75
N PRO A 112 -12.69 1.52 -22.03
CA PRO A 112 -12.06 0.39 -22.72
C PRO A 112 -13.12 -0.35 -23.52
N THR A 113 -12.78 -0.75 -24.72
CA THR A 113 -13.73 -1.48 -25.55
C THR A 113 -14.11 -2.79 -24.85
N PRO A 114 -15.39 -3.20 -24.90
CA PRO A 114 -15.80 -4.47 -24.30
C PRO A 114 -14.96 -5.65 -24.79
N GLU A 115 -14.48 -5.60 -26.03
CA GLU A 115 -13.62 -6.61 -26.64
C GLU A 115 -12.30 -6.77 -25.89
N ARG A 116 -11.69 -5.67 -25.48
CA ARG A 116 -10.40 -5.69 -24.75
C ARG A 116 -10.56 -6.25 -23.34
N GLN A 117 -11.65 -5.89 -22.66
CA GLN A 117 -11.95 -6.43 -21.33
C GLN A 117 -12.19 -7.94 -21.40
N GLU A 118 -12.96 -8.38 -22.40
CA GLU A 118 -13.27 -9.78 -22.61
C GLU A 118 -12.01 -10.59 -22.89
N LEU A 119 -11.07 -10.04 -23.67
CA LEU A 119 -9.80 -10.71 -23.97
C LEU A 119 -8.97 -10.91 -22.69
N VAL A 120 -8.90 -9.91 -21.82
CA VAL A 120 -8.18 -10.03 -20.54
C VAL A 120 -8.81 -11.10 -19.66
N PHE A 121 -10.14 -11.11 -19.53
CA PHE A 121 -10.83 -12.12 -18.73
C PHE A 121 -10.66 -13.53 -19.29
N LYS A 122 -10.64 -13.69 -20.60
CA LYS A 122 -10.35 -14.99 -21.23
C LYS A 122 -8.95 -15.49 -20.89
N ARG A 123 -7.95 -14.60 -20.90
CA ARG A 123 -6.57 -14.97 -20.54
C ARG A 123 -6.47 -15.38 -19.08
N VAL A 124 -7.15 -14.67 -18.20
CA VAL A 124 -7.21 -15.05 -16.77
C VAL A 124 -7.83 -16.44 -16.62
N ALA A 125 -8.95 -16.70 -17.30
CA ALA A 125 -9.63 -17.97 -17.23
C ALA A 125 -8.75 -19.15 -17.70
N GLN A 126 -7.88 -18.93 -18.70
CA GLN A 126 -6.94 -19.94 -19.19
C GLN A 126 -5.93 -20.34 -18.12
N PHE A 127 -5.49 -19.42 -17.27
CA PHE A 127 -4.54 -19.72 -16.20
C PHE A 127 -5.19 -20.42 -15.00
N LEU A 128 -6.50 -20.32 -14.87
CA LEU A 128 -7.23 -20.95 -13.75
C LEU A 128 -7.68 -22.38 -14.01
N LYS A 129 -7.44 -22.89 -15.21
CA LYS A 129 -7.79 -24.29 -15.57
C LYS A 129 -6.68 -25.25 -15.19
#